data_271f96ff79007a071cd055dda5c56334
#
_entry.id   271f96ff79007a071cd055dda5c56334
#
_cell.length_a   1.000
_cell.length_b   1.000
_cell.length_c   1.000
_cell.angle_alpha   90.00
_cell.angle_beta   90.00
_cell.angle_gamma   90.00
#
_symmetry.space_group_name_H-M   'P 1'
#
loop_
_entity.id
_entity.type
_entity.pdbx_description
1 polymer ?
#
loop_
_entity_poly.entity_id
_entity_poly.type
_entity_poly.pdbx_seq_one_letter_code
_entity_poly.pdbx_strand_id
1 'polypeptide(L)'
;MAKIMVKDFLELLTGNDLRSLGKSSEIISLINDQKTFDELFIHLYNQDRAIVMKTIDVIEKITLKHKEYLQKHKSEILKISKNVENIELKWHLAQILVRINIQIMK
;
A
#
# COMPACT_ATOMS: atom_id res chain seq x y z
N MET A 1 -16.82 6.83 17.34
CA MET A 1 -15.78 7.03 16.36
C MET A 1 -15.85 6.02 15.24
N ALA A 2 -15.81 6.48 14.03
CA ALA A 2 -15.95 5.58 12.88
C ALA A 2 -14.72 4.70 12.72
N LYS A 3 -14.95 3.43 12.50
CA LYS A 3 -13.90 2.49 12.26
C LYS A 3 -13.70 2.34 10.76
N ILE A 4 -12.47 2.46 10.29
CA ILE A 4 -12.19 2.28 8.88
C ILE A 4 -12.23 0.81 8.56
N MET A 5 -13.04 0.43 7.59
CA MET A 5 -13.20 -0.95 7.19
C MET A 5 -12.52 -1.18 5.85
N VAL A 6 -12.19 -2.43 5.58
CA VAL A 6 -11.58 -2.81 4.30
C VAL A 6 -12.43 -2.33 3.12
N LYS A 7 -13.73 -2.44 3.23
CA LYS A 7 -14.60 -2.04 2.13
C LYS A 7 -14.60 -0.51 1.90
N ASP A 8 -14.30 0.27 2.93
CA ASP A 8 -14.20 1.72 2.76
C ASP A 8 -12.99 2.07 1.89
N PHE A 9 -11.89 1.39 2.11
CA PHE A 9 -10.72 1.57 1.26
C PHE A 9 -11.01 1.12 -0.17
N LEU A 10 -11.76 0.04 -0.31
CA LEU A 10 -12.10 -0.47 -1.62
C LEU A 10 -12.87 0.57 -2.42
N GLU A 11 -13.80 1.22 -1.81
CA GLU A 11 -14.58 2.27 -2.46
C GLU A 11 -13.69 3.40 -2.95
N LEU A 12 -12.77 3.82 -2.11
CA LEU A 12 -11.85 4.91 -2.46
C LEU A 12 -10.87 4.47 -3.55
N LEU A 13 -10.44 3.22 -3.51
CA LEU A 13 -9.50 2.69 -4.48
C LEU A 13 -10.12 2.46 -5.85
N THR A 14 -11.42 2.24 -5.90
CA THR A 14 -12.11 1.98 -7.16
C THR A 14 -12.65 3.21 -7.85
N GLY A 15 -12.45 4.38 -7.26
CA GLY A 15 -12.94 5.61 -7.89
C GLY A 15 -12.35 5.79 -9.28
N ASN A 16 -13.21 6.05 -10.22
CA ASN A 16 -12.81 6.14 -11.62
C ASN A 16 -12.76 7.54 -12.18
N ASP A 17 -12.93 8.52 -11.35
CA ASP A 17 -12.98 9.87 -11.87
C ASP A 17 -11.57 10.44 -12.08
N LEU A 18 -11.53 11.60 -12.65
CA LEU A 18 -10.26 12.27 -12.93
C LEU A 18 -9.56 12.77 -11.67
N ARG A 19 -10.16 12.57 -10.53
CA ARG A 19 -9.60 12.99 -9.26
C ARG A 19 -8.95 11.87 -8.49
N SER A 20 -8.40 10.92 -9.21
CA SER A 20 -7.74 9.79 -8.55
C SER A 20 -6.64 10.25 -7.60
N LEU A 21 -5.98 11.34 -7.91
CA LEU A 21 -4.95 11.88 -7.01
C LEU A 21 -5.55 12.39 -5.71
N GLY A 22 -6.71 13.01 -5.78
CA GLY A 22 -7.41 13.45 -4.60
C GLY A 22 -7.82 12.29 -3.71
N LYS A 23 -8.23 11.20 -4.32
CA LYS A 23 -8.60 10.01 -3.58
C LYS A 23 -7.41 9.39 -2.87
N SER A 24 -6.24 9.43 -3.48
CA SER A 24 -5.03 8.94 -2.85
C SER A 24 -4.69 9.76 -1.60
N SER A 25 -4.80 11.06 -1.67
CA SER A 25 -4.58 11.93 -0.51
C SER A 25 -5.56 11.63 0.60
N GLU A 26 -6.80 11.38 0.23
CA GLU A 26 -7.85 11.05 1.18
C GLU A 26 -7.53 9.75 1.91
N ILE A 27 -7.10 8.74 1.19
CA ILE A 27 -6.73 7.46 1.77
C ILE A 27 -5.55 7.65 2.73
N ILE A 28 -4.55 8.40 2.30
CA ILE A 28 -3.37 8.63 3.13
C ILE A 28 -3.76 9.29 4.45
N SER A 29 -4.69 10.23 4.41
CA SER A 29 -5.11 10.93 5.62
C SER A 29 -5.86 10.04 6.61
N LEU A 30 -6.39 8.92 6.15
CA LEU A 30 -7.10 7.98 7.01
C LEU A 30 -6.17 7.00 7.71
N ILE A 31 -4.93 6.91 7.26
CA ILE A 31 -4.00 5.92 7.79
C ILE A 31 -3.04 6.57 8.78
N ASN A 32 -3.28 6.34 10.04
CA ASN A 32 -2.47 6.93 11.10
C ASN A 32 -2.02 5.92 12.15
N ASP A 33 -2.21 4.62 11.91
CA ASP A 33 -1.68 3.59 12.80
C ASP A 33 -1.46 2.30 12.01
N GLN A 34 -0.81 1.34 12.65
CA GLN A 34 -0.46 0.06 12.02
C GLN A 34 -1.71 -0.72 11.60
N LYS A 35 -2.73 -0.71 12.41
CA LYS A 35 -3.95 -1.46 12.12
C LYS A 35 -4.61 -0.98 10.84
N THR A 36 -4.72 0.32 10.68
CA THR A 36 -5.33 0.90 9.49
C THR A 36 -4.47 0.64 8.26
N PHE A 37 -3.16 0.70 8.42
CA PHE A 37 -2.24 0.37 7.35
C PHE A 37 -2.41 -1.09 6.92
N ASP A 38 -2.56 -1.99 7.87
CA ASP A 38 -2.75 -3.42 7.57
C ASP A 38 -4.01 -3.65 6.77
N GLU A 39 -5.06 -2.91 7.05
CA GLU A 39 -6.31 -3.02 6.31
C GLU A 39 -6.14 -2.55 4.87
N LEU A 40 -5.37 -1.52 4.66
CA LEU A 40 -5.06 -1.07 3.29
C LEU A 40 -4.21 -2.12 2.57
N PHE A 41 -3.25 -2.70 3.25
CA PHE A 41 -2.29 -3.64 2.67
C PHE A 41 -2.99 -4.85 2.03
N ILE A 42 -4.11 -5.26 2.58
CA ILE A 42 -4.87 -6.42 2.09
C ILE A 42 -5.24 -6.24 0.62
N HIS A 43 -5.45 -5.02 0.18
CA HIS A 43 -5.87 -4.76 -1.20
C HIS A 43 -4.76 -5.04 -2.24
N LEU A 44 -3.55 -5.32 -1.81
CA LEU A 44 -2.51 -5.79 -2.72
C LEU A 44 -2.82 -7.18 -3.25
N TYR A 45 -3.73 -7.90 -2.60
CA TYR A 45 -4.16 -9.23 -3.04
C TYR A 45 -5.41 -9.19 -3.91
N ASN A 46 -5.88 -8.00 -4.27
CA ASN A 46 -7.06 -7.86 -5.10
C ASN A 46 -6.78 -8.35 -6.51
N GLN A 47 -7.79 -8.90 -7.15
CA GLN A 47 -7.66 -9.39 -8.52
C GLN A 47 -7.66 -8.26 -9.55
N ASP A 48 -8.21 -7.12 -9.20
CA ASP A 48 -8.24 -5.97 -10.07
C ASP A 48 -6.90 -5.25 -10.02
N ARG A 49 -6.19 -5.26 -11.14
CA ARG A 49 -4.87 -4.65 -11.22
C ARG A 49 -4.90 -3.16 -10.88
N ALA A 50 -5.93 -2.45 -11.28
CA ALA A 50 -6.03 -1.01 -10.98
C ALA A 50 -6.06 -0.75 -9.48
N ILE A 51 -6.74 -1.60 -8.74
CA ILE A 51 -6.80 -1.50 -7.29
C ILE A 51 -5.43 -1.78 -6.68
N VAL A 52 -4.75 -2.81 -7.16
CA VAL A 52 -3.42 -3.16 -6.67
C VAL A 52 -2.44 -2.02 -6.91
N MET A 53 -2.46 -1.45 -8.09
CA MET A 53 -1.53 -0.37 -8.43
C MET A 53 -1.78 0.88 -7.60
N LYS A 54 -3.03 1.22 -7.38
CA LYS A 54 -3.35 2.37 -6.54
C LYS A 54 -2.96 2.10 -5.08
N THR A 55 -3.17 0.89 -4.63
CA THR A 55 -2.80 0.49 -3.27
C THR A 55 -1.31 0.62 -3.05
N ILE A 56 -0.51 0.12 -3.97
CA ILE A 56 0.95 0.19 -3.81
C ILE A 56 1.45 1.63 -3.88
N ASP A 57 0.82 2.45 -4.69
CA ASP A 57 1.17 3.87 -4.77
C ASP A 57 0.94 4.56 -3.43
N VAL A 58 -0.19 4.29 -2.79
CA VAL A 58 -0.51 4.85 -1.49
C VAL A 58 0.46 4.34 -0.42
N ILE A 59 0.77 3.05 -0.45
CA ILE A 59 1.72 2.44 0.47
C ILE A 59 3.09 3.12 0.34
N GLU A 60 3.54 3.36 -0.88
CA GLU A 60 4.81 4.03 -1.09
C GLU A 60 4.82 5.42 -0.45
N LYS A 61 3.76 6.16 -0.65
CA LYS A 61 3.67 7.53 -0.12
C LYS A 61 3.64 7.55 1.41
N ILE A 62 2.88 6.66 2.00
CA ILE A 62 2.77 6.57 3.46
C ILE A 62 4.11 6.18 4.08
N THR A 63 4.78 5.22 3.48
CA THR A 63 5.99 4.66 4.08
C THR A 63 7.23 5.52 3.87
N LEU A 64 7.10 6.59 3.13
CA LEU A 64 8.16 7.60 3.13
C LEU A 64 8.35 8.18 4.53
N LYS A 65 7.27 8.30 5.28
CA LYS A 65 7.31 8.84 6.64
C LYS A 65 7.18 7.77 7.71
N HIS A 66 6.54 6.68 7.38
CA HIS A 66 6.22 5.62 8.35
C HIS A 66 6.75 4.27 7.90
N LYS A 67 8.06 4.17 7.77
CA LYS A 67 8.72 2.92 7.36
C LYS A 67 8.39 1.78 8.32
N GLU A 68 8.13 2.12 9.56
CA GLU A 68 7.87 1.10 10.59
C GLU A 68 6.64 0.25 10.26
N TYR A 69 5.72 0.77 9.47
CA TYR A 69 4.54 -0.01 9.08
C TYR A 69 4.88 -1.21 8.22
N LEU A 70 6.03 -1.15 7.54
CA LEU A 70 6.44 -2.22 6.63
C LEU A 70 7.03 -3.43 7.33
N GLN A 71 7.53 -3.29 8.54
CA GLN A 71 8.23 -4.37 9.23
C GLN A 71 7.35 -5.61 9.38
N LYS A 72 6.11 -5.40 9.74
CA LYS A 72 5.17 -6.49 9.92
C LYS A 72 4.91 -7.25 8.61
N HIS A 73 5.02 -6.56 7.49
CA HIS A 73 4.68 -7.11 6.18
C HIS A 73 5.89 -7.52 5.34
N LYS A 74 7.06 -7.55 5.93
CA LYS A 74 8.29 -7.84 5.20
C LYS A 74 8.22 -9.15 4.43
N SER A 75 7.80 -10.22 5.07
CA SER A 75 7.68 -11.53 4.42
C SER A 75 6.69 -11.51 3.29
N GLU A 76 5.58 -10.83 3.50
CA GLU A 76 4.54 -10.73 2.48
C GLU A 76 5.02 -9.96 1.26
N ILE A 77 5.74 -8.87 1.49
CA ILE A 77 6.27 -8.05 0.39
C ILE A 77 7.26 -8.86 -0.43
N LEU A 78 8.13 -9.61 0.21
CA LEU A 78 9.08 -10.46 -0.47
C LEU A 78 8.37 -11.52 -1.31
N LYS A 79 7.33 -12.12 -0.76
CA LYS A 79 6.56 -13.14 -1.45
C LYS A 79 5.85 -12.56 -2.67
N ILE A 80 5.23 -11.42 -2.51
CA ILE A 80 4.54 -10.75 -3.61
C ILE A 80 5.54 -10.38 -4.71
N SER A 81 6.69 -9.84 -4.34
CA SER A 81 7.68 -9.43 -5.31
C SER A 81 8.23 -10.61 -6.14
N LYS A 82 8.31 -11.79 -5.56
CA LYS A 82 8.76 -12.97 -6.27
C LYS A 82 7.74 -13.48 -7.28
N ASN A 83 6.47 -13.26 -7.01
CA ASN A 83 5.41 -13.85 -7.81
C ASN A 83 4.76 -12.91 -8.81
N VAL A 84 5.05 -11.62 -8.71
CA VAL A 84 4.40 -10.64 -9.56
C VAL A 84 5.11 -10.59 -10.93
N GLU A 85 4.32 -10.51 -11.97
CA GLU A 85 4.84 -10.42 -13.33
C GLU A 85 4.80 -9.02 -13.90
N ASN A 86 3.97 -8.18 -13.33
CA ASN A 86 3.83 -6.80 -13.78
C ASN A 86 5.10 -5.99 -13.43
N ILE A 87 5.76 -5.46 -14.43
CA ILE A 87 7.03 -4.75 -14.27
C ILE A 87 6.86 -3.50 -13.39
N GLU A 88 5.77 -2.77 -13.61
CA GLU A 88 5.50 -1.56 -12.86
C GLU A 88 5.35 -1.85 -11.37
N LEU A 89 4.59 -2.88 -11.04
CA LEU A 89 4.38 -3.28 -9.67
C LEU A 89 5.69 -3.77 -9.04
N LYS A 90 6.48 -4.51 -9.78
CA LYS A 90 7.80 -4.96 -9.31
C LYS A 90 8.68 -3.79 -8.94
N TRP A 91 8.64 -2.75 -9.75
CA TRP A 91 9.45 -1.56 -9.52
C TRP A 91 9.07 -0.87 -8.21
N HIS A 92 7.77 -0.72 -7.99
CA HIS A 92 7.27 -0.15 -6.74
C HIS A 92 7.66 -0.99 -5.52
N LEU A 93 7.53 -2.30 -5.66
CA LEU A 93 7.88 -3.23 -4.57
C LEU A 93 9.38 -3.18 -4.27
N ALA A 94 10.20 -3.01 -5.29
CA ALA A 94 11.65 -2.91 -5.11
C ALA A 94 12.01 -1.69 -4.27
N GLN A 95 11.34 -0.58 -4.50
CA GLN A 95 11.59 0.63 -3.72
C GLN A 95 11.19 0.46 -2.26
N ILE A 96 10.10 -0.23 -2.03
CA ILE A 96 9.64 -0.52 -0.67
C ILE A 96 10.63 -1.45 0.04
N LEU A 97 11.14 -2.43 -0.67
CA LEU A 97 12.12 -3.36 -0.10
C LEU A 97 13.42 -2.65 0.31
N VAL A 98 13.83 -1.68 -0.45
CA VAL A 98 15.00 -0.88 -0.10
C VAL A 98 14.78 -0.17 1.23
N ARG A 99 13.60 0.35 1.46
CA ARG A 99 13.28 1.01 2.72
C ARG A 99 13.39 0.06 3.90
N ILE A 100 12.89 -1.16 3.75
CA ILE A 100 12.97 -2.18 4.78
C ILE A 100 14.43 -2.54 5.07
N ASN A 101 15.22 -2.72 4.03
CA ASN A 101 16.62 -3.09 4.19
C ASN A 101 17.42 -2.02 4.91
N ILE A 102 17.15 -0.76 4.60
CA ILE A 102 17.82 0.34 5.27
C ILE A 102 17.55 0.30 6.77
N GLN A 103 16.32 0.01 7.16
CA GLN A 103 15.97 -0.11 8.56
C GLN A 103 16.69 -1.26 9.24
N ILE A 104 16.82 -2.38 8.57
CA ILE A 104 17.47 -3.57 9.12
C ILE A 104 18.96 -3.33 9.30
N MET A 105 19.57 -2.62 8.41
CA MET A 105 21.00 -2.38 8.46
C MET A 105 21.42 -1.44 9.56
N LYS A 106 20.49 -0.80 10.18
CA LYS A 106 20.80 0.00 11.35
C LYS A 106 20.97 -0.88 12.58
#